data_fa1a8d0f0918c6210ad1e17fc1169675
#
_entry.id   fa1a8d0f0918c6210ad1e17fc1169675
#
_cell.length_a   1.000
_cell.length_b   1.000
_cell.length_c   1.000
_cell.angle_alpha   90.00
_cell.angle_beta   90.00
_cell.angle_gamma   90.00
#
_symmetry.space_group_name_H-M   'P 1'
#
loop_
_entity.id
_entity.type
_entity.pdbx_description
1 polymer ?
#
loop_
_entity_poly.entity_id
_entity_poly.type
_entity_poly.pdbx_seq_one_letter_code
_entity_poly.pdbx_strand_id
1 'polypeptide(L)'
;MAKSMRKVRVGAVVRTNQDKTAIVEMVWKQRHRIYRKQMRRVARFYIHDPENQCRLGDTVRIEETRRISKNKHWRLLEILERKQIADVRPIDLETDVGQEITQPRIVAAEARAEAAAEEETLVEEELRVEEAELEPEDEEQEEKE
;
A
#
# COMPACT_ATOMS: atom_id res chain seq x y z
N MET A 1 -43.03 -26.51 -16.62
CA MET A 1 -42.05 -26.22 -15.52
C MET A 1 -42.63 -25.14 -14.62
N ALA A 2 -42.80 -25.41 -13.33
CA ALA A 2 -43.31 -24.44 -12.39
C ALA A 2 -42.33 -23.27 -12.27
N LYS A 3 -42.78 -22.05 -12.60
CA LYS A 3 -41.99 -20.82 -12.51
C LYS A 3 -41.75 -20.55 -11.03
N SER A 4 -40.50 -20.64 -10.58
CA SER A 4 -40.13 -20.33 -9.21
C SER A 4 -40.51 -18.89 -8.89
N MET A 5 -41.39 -18.67 -7.89
CA MET A 5 -41.77 -17.33 -7.43
C MET A 5 -40.71 -16.70 -6.48
N ARG A 6 -39.56 -17.32 -6.38
CA ARG A 6 -38.47 -16.84 -5.53
C ARG A 6 -37.83 -15.59 -6.13
N LYS A 7 -37.42 -14.71 -5.25
CA LYS A 7 -36.72 -13.47 -5.69
C LYS A 7 -35.33 -13.82 -6.19
N VAL A 8 -35.02 -13.33 -7.38
CA VAL A 8 -33.69 -13.45 -7.99
C VAL A 8 -33.07 -12.08 -8.06
N ARG A 9 -31.81 -11.95 -7.77
CA ARG A 9 -31.06 -10.70 -7.79
C ARG A 9 -29.67 -10.93 -8.37
N VAL A 10 -29.07 -9.84 -8.86
CA VAL A 10 -27.70 -9.83 -9.38
C VAL A 10 -26.89 -8.86 -8.55
N GLY A 11 -25.64 -9.21 -8.24
CA GLY A 11 -24.74 -8.36 -7.48
C GLY A 11 -23.28 -8.79 -7.63
N ALA A 12 -22.38 -7.98 -7.10
CA ALA A 12 -20.94 -8.24 -7.14
C ALA A 12 -20.45 -8.88 -5.83
N VAL A 13 -19.57 -9.86 -5.91
CA VAL A 13 -18.96 -10.52 -4.77
C VAL A 13 -17.90 -9.61 -4.14
N VAL A 14 -18.07 -9.28 -2.85
CA VAL A 14 -17.18 -8.41 -2.09
C VAL A 14 -16.26 -9.18 -1.15
N ARG A 15 -16.69 -10.34 -0.64
CA ARG A 15 -15.89 -11.17 0.28
C ARG A 15 -16.20 -12.65 0.09
N THR A 16 -15.15 -13.48 0.20
CA THR A 16 -15.23 -14.95 0.13
C THR A 16 -14.41 -15.64 1.21
N ASN A 17 -14.05 -14.92 2.30
CA ASN A 17 -13.13 -15.41 3.34
C ASN A 17 -13.69 -16.57 4.18
N GLN A 18 -15.00 -16.84 4.13
CA GLN A 18 -15.66 -17.86 4.94
C GLN A 18 -16.00 -19.07 4.10
N ASP A 19 -15.73 -20.26 4.63
CA ASP A 19 -16.12 -21.52 3.98
C ASP A 19 -17.64 -21.57 3.69
N LYS A 20 -17.99 -22.02 2.49
CA LYS A 20 -19.35 -22.12 1.97
C LYS A 20 -20.17 -20.83 2.08
N THR A 21 -19.49 -19.67 2.04
CA THR A 21 -20.14 -18.36 2.22
C THR A 21 -19.49 -17.29 1.39
N ALA A 22 -20.26 -16.64 0.54
CA ALA A 22 -19.85 -15.42 -0.14
C ALA A 22 -20.72 -14.24 0.32
N ILE A 23 -20.16 -13.02 0.37
CA ILE A 23 -20.89 -11.78 0.62
C ILE A 23 -21.01 -11.04 -0.69
N VAL A 24 -22.25 -10.80 -1.12
CA VAL A 24 -22.56 -10.10 -2.35
C VAL A 24 -23.17 -8.75 -2.04
N GLU A 25 -22.69 -7.76 -2.74
CA GLU A 25 -23.18 -6.38 -2.67
C GLU A 25 -24.07 -6.11 -3.88
N MET A 26 -25.29 -5.64 -3.61
CA MET A 26 -26.22 -5.19 -4.61
C MET A 26 -26.43 -3.70 -4.47
N VAL A 27 -26.33 -2.99 -5.58
CA VAL A 27 -26.52 -1.54 -5.66
C VAL A 27 -27.79 -1.23 -6.41
N TRP A 28 -28.64 -0.39 -5.85
CA TRP A 28 -29.82 0.12 -6.55
C TRP A 28 -30.03 1.60 -6.30
N LYS A 29 -30.78 2.23 -7.15
CA LYS A 29 -31.19 3.64 -7.00
C LYS A 29 -32.58 3.70 -6.37
N GLN A 30 -32.70 4.46 -5.28
CA GLN A 30 -33.97 4.72 -4.59
C GLN A 30 -34.23 6.22 -4.52
N ARG A 31 -35.49 6.61 -4.76
CA ARG A 31 -35.87 8.01 -4.62
C ARG A 31 -36.00 8.39 -3.15
N HIS A 32 -35.40 9.51 -2.74
CA HIS A 32 -35.56 10.03 -1.39
C HIS A 32 -37.02 10.46 -1.15
N ARG A 33 -37.55 10.10 0.01
CA ARG A 33 -38.97 10.32 0.32
C ARG A 33 -39.36 11.80 0.33
N ILE A 34 -38.53 12.66 0.94
CA ILE A 34 -38.82 14.09 1.10
C ILE A 34 -38.26 14.89 -0.07
N TYR A 35 -36.95 14.77 -0.32
CA TYR A 35 -36.25 15.59 -1.35
C TYR A 35 -36.40 15.08 -2.77
N ARG A 36 -37.05 13.94 -2.98
CA ARG A 36 -37.35 13.31 -4.29
C ARG A 36 -36.16 13.07 -5.21
N LYS A 37 -34.91 13.32 -4.75
CA LYS A 37 -33.70 13.01 -5.52
C LYS A 37 -33.41 11.51 -5.52
N GLN A 38 -32.70 11.03 -6.54
CA GLN A 38 -32.22 9.66 -6.60
C GLN A 38 -31.02 9.47 -5.68
N MET A 39 -31.09 8.44 -4.84
CA MET A 39 -30.02 8.06 -3.92
C MET A 39 -29.55 6.63 -4.23
N ARG A 40 -28.24 6.43 -4.23
CA ARG A 40 -27.64 5.10 -4.30
C ARG A 40 -27.83 4.41 -2.96
N ARG A 41 -28.40 3.21 -3.00
CA ARG A 41 -28.52 2.30 -1.84
C ARG A 41 -27.74 1.05 -2.10
N VAL A 42 -27.14 0.53 -1.06
CA VAL A 42 -26.31 -0.67 -1.09
C VAL A 42 -26.84 -1.65 -0.06
N ALA A 43 -27.03 -2.91 -0.45
CA ALA A 43 -27.34 -3.99 0.49
C ALA A 43 -26.34 -5.13 0.30
N ARG A 44 -25.95 -5.73 1.42
CA ARG A 44 -25.07 -6.89 1.45
C ARG A 44 -25.86 -8.12 1.82
N PHE A 45 -25.68 -9.19 1.03
CA PHE A 45 -26.35 -10.46 1.20
C PHE A 45 -25.32 -11.56 1.48
N TYR A 46 -25.59 -12.38 2.48
CA TYR A 46 -24.81 -13.58 2.75
C TYR A 46 -25.38 -14.72 1.92
N ILE A 47 -24.57 -15.27 1.04
CA ILE A 47 -24.95 -16.31 0.09
C ILE A 47 -24.37 -17.64 0.53
N HIS A 48 -25.12 -18.70 0.34
CA HIS A 48 -24.63 -20.06 0.45
C HIS A 48 -24.02 -20.50 -0.87
N ASP A 49 -22.72 -20.75 -0.84
CA ASP A 49 -21.92 -21.29 -1.96
C ASP A 49 -21.27 -22.60 -1.48
N PRO A 50 -21.88 -23.77 -1.75
CA PRO A 50 -21.41 -25.05 -1.21
C PRO A 50 -20.04 -25.47 -1.75
N GLU A 51 -19.68 -25.02 -2.94
CA GLU A 51 -18.49 -25.43 -3.66
C GLU A 51 -17.37 -24.39 -3.64
N ASN A 52 -17.59 -23.24 -2.97
CA ASN A 52 -16.65 -22.12 -2.91
C ASN A 52 -16.21 -21.62 -4.31
N GLN A 53 -17.15 -21.58 -5.24
CA GLN A 53 -16.89 -21.17 -6.63
C GLN A 53 -16.72 -19.68 -6.81
N CYS A 54 -17.31 -18.86 -5.90
CA CYS A 54 -17.29 -17.41 -5.96
C CYS A 54 -15.89 -16.85 -5.69
N ARG A 55 -15.45 -15.92 -6.53
CA ARG A 55 -14.22 -15.13 -6.33
C ARG A 55 -14.54 -13.67 -6.09
N LEU A 56 -13.60 -12.95 -5.52
CA LEU A 56 -13.73 -11.50 -5.32
C LEU A 56 -13.91 -10.79 -6.66
N GLY A 57 -14.95 -9.94 -6.73
CA GLY A 57 -15.23 -9.15 -7.93
C GLY A 57 -16.14 -9.83 -8.96
N ASP A 58 -16.48 -11.12 -8.79
CA ASP A 58 -17.41 -11.81 -9.70
C ASP A 58 -18.79 -11.17 -9.65
N THR A 59 -19.46 -11.10 -10.80
CA THR A 59 -20.88 -10.76 -10.90
C THR A 59 -21.70 -12.02 -10.87
N VAL A 60 -22.55 -12.17 -9.83
CA VAL A 60 -23.29 -13.40 -9.57
C VAL A 60 -24.79 -13.17 -9.52
N ARG A 61 -25.55 -14.18 -9.96
CA ARG A 61 -27.00 -14.27 -9.81
C ARG A 61 -27.32 -15.10 -8.57
N ILE A 62 -28.15 -14.56 -7.69
CA ILE A 62 -28.53 -15.17 -6.41
C ILE A 62 -30.04 -15.36 -6.32
N GLU A 63 -30.48 -16.42 -5.66
CA GLU A 63 -31.88 -16.75 -5.44
C GLU A 63 -32.20 -16.82 -3.96
N GLU A 64 -33.35 -16.28 -3.56
CA GLU A 64 -33.89 -16.40 -2.21
C GLU A 64 -34.26 -17.84 -1.87
N THR A 65 -33.82 -18.35 -0.72
CA THR A 65 -34.11 -19.72 -0.27
C THR A 65 -34.67 -19.72 1.16
N ARG A 66 -34.99 -20.92 1.66
CA ARG A 66 -35.26 -21.11 3.08
C ARG A 66 -34.07 -20.66 3.92
N ARG A 67 -34.29 -20.34 5.16
CA ARG A 67 -33.23 -20.01 6.10
C ARG A 67 -32.25 -21.18 6.23
N ILE A 68 -31.02 -20.99 5.78
CA ILE A 68 -29.92 -21.97 5.89
C ILE A 68 -29.15 -21.73 7.20
N SER A 69 -28.88 -20.45 7.54
CA SER A 69 -28.26 -20.06 8.81
C SER A 69 -28.87 -18.77 9.33
N LYS A 70 -28.34 -18.21 10.43
CA LYS A 70 -28.82 -16.94 11.00
C LYS A 70 -28.86 -15.82 9.96
N ASN A 71 -27.87 -15.72 9.08
CA ASN A 71 -27.72 -14.63 8.11
C ASN A 71 -27.89 -15.09 6.65
N LYS A 72 -27.87 -16.42 6.38
CA LYS A 72 -27.94 -16.95 5.01
C LYS A 72 -29.39 -17.26 4.63
N HIS A 73 -29.95 -16.45 3.77
CA HIS A 73 -31.28 -16.61 3.17
C HIS A 73 -31.21 -16.68 1.63
N TRP A 74 -30.00 -16.64 1.09
CA TRP A 74 -29.72 -16.63 -0.34
C TRP A 74 -28.76 -17.74 -0.71
N ARG A 75 -28.90 -18.28 -1.91
CA ARG A 75 -27.96 -19.24 -2.49
C ARG A 75 -27.41 -18.71 -3.82
N LEU A 76 -26.23 -19.15 -4.18
CA LEU A 76 -25.67 -18.96 -5.50
C LEU A 76 -26.53 -19.74 -6.52
N LEU A 77 -26.90 -19.09 -7.62
CA LEU A 77 -27.56 -19.72 -8.74
C LEU A 77 -26.57 -19.94 -9.88
N GLU A 78 -25.91 -18.87 -10.29
CA GLU A 78 -24.92 -18.89 -11.36
C GLU A 78 -23.95 -17.71 -11.25
N ILE A 79 -22.78 -17.85 -11.87
CA ILE A 79 -21.78 -16.78 -12.02
C ILE A 79 -21.95 -16.23 -13.44
N LEU A 80 -22.33 -14.96 -13.56
CA LEU A 80 -22.57 -14.30 -14.84
C LEU A 80 -21.25 -13.84 -15.48
N GLU A 81 -20.40 -13.19 -14.69
CA GLU A 81 -19.12 -12.65 -15.15
C GLU A 81 -18.06 -12.94 -14.10
N ARG A 82 -16.94 -13.46 -14.53
CA ARG A 82 -15.73 -13.55 -13.72
C ARG A 82 -14.84 -12.35 -14.00
N LYS A 83 -14.59 -11.57 -12.98
CA LYS A 83 -13.56 -10.54 -13.06
C LYS A 83 -12.21 -11.27 -13.09
N GLN A 84 -11.56 -11.31 -14.23
CA GLN A 84 -10.14 -11.62 -14.28
C GLN A 84 -9.45 -10.47 -13.54
N ILE A 85 -9.14 -10.71 -12.28
CA ILE A 85 -8.10 -9.92 -11.61
C ILE A 85 -6.86 -10.34 -12.40
N ALA A 86 -6.40 -9.49 -13.31
CA ALA A 86 -5.05 -9.65 -13.83
C ALA A 86 -4.20 -9.88 -12.59
N ASP A 87 -3.52 -11.02 -12.53
CA ASP A 87 -2.49 -11.24 -11.54
C ASP A 87 -1.55 -10.04 -11.70
N VAL A 88 -1.81 -9.02 -10.91
CA VAL A 88 -0.83 -7.99 -10.66
C VAL A 88 0.25 -8.79 -9.95
N ARG A 89 1.19 -9.34 -10.74
CA ARG A 89 2.46 -9.75 -10.19
C ARG A 89 2.82 -8.60 -9.28
N PRO A 90 3.13 -8.86 -8.01
CA PRO A 90 3.74 -7.80 -7.24
C PRO A 90 4.86 -7.31 -8.15
N ILE A 91 4.64 -6.15 -8.75
CA ILE A 91 5.71 -5.44 -9.42
C ILE A 91 6.77 -5.44 -8.35
N ASP A 92 7.94 -5.94 -8.69
CA ASP A 92 9.11 -5.92 -7.84
C ASP A 92 9.41 -4.44 -7.50
N LEU A 93 8.54 -3.84 -6.69
CA LEU A 93 8.70 -2.50 -6.12
C LEU A 93 9.79 -2.50 -5.05
N GLU A 94 10.32 -3.70 -4.74
CA GLU A 94 11.36 -3.83 -3.72
C GLU A 94 12.78 -3.57 -4.22
N THR A 95 13.00 -3.51 -5.55
CA THR A 95 14.37 -3.34 -6.06
C THR A 95 14.72 -1.92 -6.51
N ASP A 96 13.76 -1.09 -6.90
CA ASP A 96 14.09 0.24 -7.41
C ASP A 96 13.91 1.38 -6.38
N VAL A 97 12.92 1.29 -5.50
CA VAL A 97 12.68 2.36 -4.52
C VAL A 97 13.67 2.34 -3.36
N GLY A 98 14.22 1.15 -3.04
CA GLY A 98 15.22 0.98 -1.98
C GLY A 98 16.61 1.51 -2.37
N GLN A 99 16.97 1.48 -3.64
CA GLN A 99 18.30 1.92 -4.11
C GLN A 99 18.36 3.43 -4.39
N GLU A 100 17.27 4.03 -4.85
CA GLU A 100 17.25 5.46 -5.16
C GLU A 100 17.17 6.38 -3.95
N ILE A 101 16.57 5.89 -2.84
CA ILE A 101 16.46 6.68 -1.60
C ILE A 101 17.73 6.59 -0.74
N THR A 102 18.52 5.51 -0.88
CA THR A 102 19.72 5.31 -0.03
C THR A 102 20.98 5.94 -0.63
N GLN A 103 21.09 6.01 -1.97
CA GLN A 103 22.27 6.54 -2.64
C GLN A 103 22.54 8.05 -2.40
N PRO A 104 21.56 8.96 -2.46
CA PRO A 104 21.87 10.39 -2.25
C PRO A 104 22.27 10.71 -0.82
N ARG A 105 21.89 9.87 0.15
CA ARG A 105 22.22 10.11 1.56
C ARG A 105 23.60 9.58 1.94
N ILE A 106 24.05 8.52 1.31
CA ILE A 106 25.40 7.96 1.50
C ILE A 106 26.41 8.87 0.83
N VAL A 107 26.19 9.26 -0.42
CA VAL A 107 27.07 10.18 -1.16
C VAL A 107 27.16 11.55 -0.50
N ALA A 108 26.06 12.05 0.07
CA ALA A 108 26.07 13.31 0.84
C ALA A 108 26.79 13.20 2.19
N ALA A 109 26.82 12.03 2.81
CA ALA A 109 27.56 11.78 4.03
C ALA A 109 29.06 11.63 3.78
N GLU A 110 29.45 10.94 2.68
CA GLU A 110 30.85 10.81 2.26
C GLU A 110 31.45 12.14 1.81
N ALA A 111 30.73 12.92 1.03
CA ALA A 111 31.18 14.25 0.60
C ALA A 111 31.33 15.22 1.79
N ARG A 112 30.52 15.06 2.85
CA ARG A 112 30.65 15.87 4.08
C ARG A 112 31.81 15.42 4.95
N ALA A 113 32.12 14.13 4.96
CA ALA A 113 33.28 13.59 5.67
C ALA A 113 34.60 13.98 4.99
N GLU A 114 34.64 13.97 3.65
CA GLU A 114 35.82 14.43 2.88
C GLU A 114 36.06 15.93 3.06
N ALA A 115 35.03 16.77 3.00
CA ALA A 115 35.15 18.20 3.23
C ALA A 115 35.61 18.55 4.67
N ALA A 116 35.17 17.79 5.67
CA ALA A 116 35.62 17.98 7.06
C ALA A 116 37.10 17.56 7.26
N ALA A 117 37.54 16.52 6.55
CA ALA A 117 38.95 16.08 6.60
C ALA A 117 39.90 17.07 5.91
N GLU A 118 39.47 17.70 4.82
CA GLU A 118 40.24 18.75 4.13
C GLU A 118 40.34 20.02 4.99
N GLU A 119 39.29 20.40 5.72
CA GLU A 119 39.30 21.54 6.62
C GLU A 119 40.25 21.32 7.82
N GLU A 120 40.27 20.11 8.41
CA GLU A 120 41.19 19.78 9.52
C GLU A 120 42.66 19.83 9.06
N THR A 121 42.98 19.35 7.83
CA THR A 121 44.37 19.38 7.32
C THR A 121 44.85 20.80 7.02
N LEU A 122 43.98 21.68 6.56
CA LEU A 122 44.33 23.08 6.32
C LEU A 122 44.58 23.85 7.62
N VAL A 123 43.80 23.57 8.65
CA VAL A 123 43.99 24.19 9.99
C VAL A 123 45.28 23.71 10.64
N GLU A 124 45.64 22.43 10.49
CA GLU A 124 46.89 21.84 11.00
C GLU A 124 48.11 22.41 10.27
N GLU A 125 48.01 22.66 8.97
CA GLU A 125 49.07 23.31 8.17
C GLU A 125 49.27 24.78 8.53
N GLU A 126 48.18 25.55 8.76
CA GLU A 126 48.24 26.94 9.23
C GLU A 126 48.88 27.05 10.62
N LEU A 127 48.50 26.20 11.56
CA LEU A 127 49.09 26.16 12.91
C LEU A 127 50.59 25.84 12.89
N ARG A 128 51.00 24.95 11.98
CA ARG A 128 52.42 24.54 11.82
C ARG A 128 53.26 25.64 11.20
N VAL A 129 52.71 26.48 10.36
CA VAL A 129 53.38 27.66 9.79
C VAL A 129 53.52 28.75 10.83
N GLU A 130 52.52 28.96 11.68
CA GLU A 130 52.53 29.96 12.75
C GLU A 130 53.53 29.56 13.86
N GLU A 131 53.65 28.29 14.19
CA GLU A 131 54.67 27.79 15.14
C GLU A 131 56.11 27.93 14.56
N ALA A 132 56.30 27.77 13.25
CA ALA A 132 57.58 27.92 12.57
C ALA A 132 58.04 29.38 12.48
N GLU A 133 57.13 30.36 12.48
CA GLU A 133 57.46 31.80 12.47
C GLU A 133 57.78 32.35 13.86
N LEU A 134 57.42 31.62 14.94
CA LEU A 134 57.64 32.04 16.32
C LEU A 134 58.99 31.61 16.91
N GLU A 135 59.77 30.75 16.21
CA GLU A 135 61.10 30.38 16.66
C GLU A 135 62.17 30.87 15.67
N PRO A 136 62.61 32.10 15.71
CA PRO A 136 64.02 32.37 15.96
C PRO A 136 64.32 33.81 16.43
N GLU A 137 64.48 34.07 17.65
CA GLU A 137 65.21 35.29 18.10
C GLU A 137 66.09 35.12 19.37
N ASP A 138 66.15 33.95 19.96
CA ASP A 138 66.87 33.78 21.24
C ASP A 138 68.25 33.10 21.16
N GLU A 139 68.75 32.61 20.01
CA GLU A 139 70.07 31.95 19.90
C GLU A 139 71.26 32.88 19.47
N GLU A 140 71.04 34.16 19.17
CA GLU A 140 72.18 35.04 18.73
C GLU A 140 72.82 35.87 19.88
N GLN A 141 72.45 35.70 21.15
CA GLN A 141 73.04 36.54 22.22
C GLN A 141 74.01 35.86 23.20
N GLU A 142 74.38 34.59 23.04
CA GLU A 142 75.35 33.95 23.95
C GLU A 142 76.79 33.75 23.39
N GLU A 143 77.14 34.30 22.24
CA GLU A 143 78.54 34.14 21.68
C GLU A 143 79.34 35.46 21.66
N LYS A 144 79.07 36.44 22.54
CA LYS A 144 79.95 37.58 22.71
C LYS A 144 80.00 38.04 24.16
N GLU A 145 80.69 37.27 25.04
CA GLU A 145 81.48 37.75 26.18
C GLU A 145 82.57 36.76 26.57
#